data_5dc91839c597e970c4cb1ae4f916885d
#
_entry.id   5dc91839c597e970c4cb1ae4f916885d
#
_cell.length_a   1.000
_cell.length_b   1.000
_cell.length_c   1.000
_cell.angle_alpha   90.00
_cell.angle_beta   90.00
_cell.angle_gamma   90.00
#
_symmetry.space_group_name_H-M   'P 1'
#
loop_
_entity.id
_entity.type
_entity.pdbx_description
1 polymer ?
#
loop_
_entity_poly.entity_id
_entity_poly.type
_entity_poly.pdbx_seq_one_letter_code
_entity_poly.pdbx_strand_id
1 'polypeptide(L)'
;MSGYPGAYRDYISVTAFSPDYLPAYYTNYGPGCNVAAPGGDAYISPSGSSAAQVLSTLPSELYQSDYGYMQGTSMACPHVSGVAALGLSYALAKGKQYTVAEFKSMLLTSVNDIDTYLDGTKQSLTTMQLRNYRKQMGTGAIDAYQLLMQIEGTPCLKAVSYTHLTLPT
;
A
#
# COMPACT_ATOMS: atom_id res chain seq x y z
N MET A 1 -6.10 10.12 -12.54
CA MET A 1 -5.07 11.17 -12.75
C MET A 1 -4.35 11.39 -11.44
N SER A 2 -3.02 11.46 -11.48
CA SER A 2 -2.24 11.97 -10.35
C SER A 2 -2.46 13.48 -10.25
N GLY A 3 -2.76 13.98 -9.05
CA GLY A 3 -3.06 15.39 -8.80
C GLY A 3 -1.99 16.06 -7.93
N TYR A 4 -1.92 17.37 -7.99
CA TYR A 4 -1.09 18.15 -7.07
C TYR A 4 -1.77 18.22 -5.67
N PRO A 5 -0.97 18.26 -4.56
CA PRO A 5 0.50 18.28 -4.51
C PRO A 5 1.17 16.90 -4.65
N GLY A 6 0.43 15.79 -4.65
CA GLY A 6 0.97 14.42 -4.63
C GLY A 6 1.88 14.09 -5.81
N ALA A 7 1.64 14.70 -6.99
CA ALA A 7 2.48 14.51 -8.17
C ALA A 7 3.79 15.32 -8.15
N TYR A 8 4.05 16.11 -7.10
CA TYR A 8 5.29 16.86 -6.96
C TYR A 8 6.45 15.91 -6.65
N ARG A 9 7.61 16.11 -7.29
CA ARG A 9 8.71 15.13 -7.24
C ARG A 9 9.26 14.86 -5.83
N ASP A 10 9.13 15.83 -4.92
CA ASP A 10 9.65 15.71 -3.55
C ASP A 10 8.65 15.05 -2.59
N TYR A 11 7.41 14.83 -3.02
CA TYR A 11 6.40 14.07 -2.29
C TYR A 11 6.49 12.58 -2.62
N ILE A 12 5.85 11.77 -1.79
CA ILE A 12 5.55 10.37 -2.07
C ILE A 12 4.04 10.25 -2.26
N SER A 13 3.61 10.07 -3.50
CA SER A 13 2.21 9.89 -3.85
C SER A 13 1.80 8.44 -3.64
N VAL A 14 0.76 8.21 -2.85
CA VAL A 14 0.31 6.88 -2.44
C VAL A 14 -1.02 6.54 -3.09
N THR A 15 -1.08 5.39 -3.74
CA THR A 15 -2.31 4.78 -4.24
C THR A 15 -2.87 3.77 -3.24
N ALA A 16 -4.16 3.44 -3.37
CA ALA A 16 -4.83 2.54 -2.44
C ALA A 16 -5.21 1.22 -3.09
N PHE A 17 -4.94 0.11 -2.39
CA PHE A 17 -5.46 -1.20 -2.72
C PHE A 17 -6.29 -1.78 -1.55
N SER A 18 -7.13 -2.76 -1.87
CA SER A 18 -7.99 -3.47 -0.94
C SER A 18 -7.39 -4.82 -0.54
N PRO A 19 -7.99 -5.56 0.41
CA PRO A 19 -7.46 -6.84 0.91
C PRO A 19 -7.23 -7.92 -0.16
N ASP A 20 -7.85 -7.78 -1.32
CA ASP A 20 -7.63 -8.65 -2.50
C ASP A 20 -6.38 -8.28 -3.31
N TYR A 21 -5.57 -7.32 -2.84
CA TYR A 21 -4.41 -6.75 -3.55
C TYR A 21 -4.76 -6.06 -4.88
N LEU A 22 -6.04 -5.77 -5.12
CA LEU A 22 -6.50 -5.06 -6.30
C LEU A 22 -6.76 -3.58 -5.98
N PRO A 23 -6.73 -2.68 -6.98
CA PRO A 23 -6.99 -1.27 -6.78
C PRO A 23 -8.33 -1.01 -6.09
N ALA A 24 -8.36 -0.10 -5.12
CA ALA A 24 -9.60 0.39 -4.55
C ALA A 24 -10.33 1.27 -5.58
N TYR A 25 -11.67 1.22 -5.63
CA TYR A 25 -12.46 1.90 -6.65
C TYR A 25 -12.23 3.41 -6.73
N TYR A 26 -11.89 4.03 -5.61
CA TYR A 26 -11.67 5.47 -5.47
C TYR A 26 -10.23 5.91 -5.74
N THR A 27 -9.29 4.94 -5.89
CA THR A 27 -7.87 5.31 -6.00
C THR A 27 -7.58 6.07 -7.28
N ASN A 28 -6.84 7.16 -7.16
CA ASN A 28 -6.17 7.76 -8.30
C ASN A 28 -5.00 6.87 -8.73
N TYR A 29 -4.66 6.92 -10.01
CA TYR A 29 -3.56 6.19 -10.59
C TYR A 29 -2.93 6.99 -11.74
N GLY A 30 -1.71 6.67 -12.10
CA GLY A 30 -1.00 7.35 -13.19
C GLY A 30 0.50 7.49 -12.92
N PRO A 31 1.24 8.07 -13.87
CA PRO A 31 2.71 8.12 -13.83
C PRO A 31 3.28 8.96 -12.66
N GLY A 32 2.45 9.81 -12.03
CA GLY A 32 2.85 10.57 -10.83
C GLY A 32 2.68 9.83 -9.51
N CYS A 33 2.17 8.59 -9.52
CA CYS A 33 2.03 7.78 -8.33
C CYS A 33 3.33 7.04 -8.04
N ASN A 34 3.71 6.93 -6.75
CA ASN A 34 5.01 6.38 -6.36
C ASN A 34 4.90 4.97 -5.76
N VAL A 35 3.89 4.69 -4.93
CA VAL A 35 3.77 3.43 -4.21
C VAL A 35 2.30 3.15 -3.88
N ALA A 36 1.94 1.88 -3.76
CA ALA A 36 0.61 1.46 -3.32
C ALA A 36 0.64 0.99 -1.86
N ALA A 37 -0.45 1.23 -1.12
CA ALA A 37 -0.60 0.78 0.26
C ALA A 37 -2.06 0.40 0.58
N PRO A 38 -2.31 -0.34 1.68
CA PRO A 38 -3.66 -0.70 2.09
C PRO A 38 -4.53 0.52 2.37
N GLY A 39 -5.58 0.71 1.60
CA GLY A 39 -6.57 1.79 1.78
C GLY A 39 -7.97 1.28 2.07
N GLY A 40 -8.20 -0.01 1.85
CA GLY A 40 -9.50 -0.67 1.98
C GLY A 40 -10.43 -0.42 0.80
N ASP A 41 -11.47 -1.22 0.69
CA ASP A 41 -12.58 -1.06 -0.25
C ASP A 41 -13.79 -1.83 0.28
N ALA A 42 -14.72 -1.13 0.92
CA ALA A 42 -15.91 -1.74 1.52
C ALA A 42 -16.81 -2.47 0.50
N TYR A 43 -16.71 -2.11 -0.77
CA TYR A 43 -17.60 -2.59 -1.82
C TYR A 43 -17.05 -3.79 -2.59
N ILE A 44 -15.94 -4.41 -2.16
CA ILE A 44 -15.48 -5.70 -2.72
C ILE A 44 -16.47 -6.85 -2.44
N SER A 45 -17.44 -6.62 -1.56
CA SER A 45 -18.58 -7.52 -1.32
C SER A 45 -19.89 -6.79 -1.65
N PRO A 46 -20.87 -7.44 -2.29
CA PRO A 46 -22.15 -6.83 -2.63
C PRO A 46 -22.93 -6.27 -1.42
N SER A 47 -22.73 -6.84 -0.24
CA SER A 47 -23.34 -6.37 1.02
C SER A 47 -22.54 -5.25 1.72
N GLY A 48 -21.40 -4.86 1.15
CA GLY A 48 -20.42 -4.04 1.85
C GLY A 48 -19.73 -4.83 2.96
N SER A 49 -18.51 -4.43 3.33
CA SER A 49 -17.78 -5.08 4.42
C SER A 49 -16.88 -4.10 5.15
N SER A 50 -17.11 -3.91 6.44
CA SER A 50 -16.18 -3.16 7.30
C SER A 50 -14.83 -3.89 7.40
N ALA A 51 -14.81 -5.22 7.35
CA ALA A 51 -13.58 -6.01 7.37
C ALA A 51 -12.67 -5.78 6.14
N ALA A 52 -13.21 -5.21 5.06
CA ALA A 52 -12.44 -4.81 3.89
C ALA A 52 -11.90 -3.37 3.97
N GLN A 53 -12.13 -2.70 5.08
CA GLN A 53 -11.64 -1.35 5.38
C GLN A 53 -10.46 -1.40 6.35
N VAL A 54 -9.84 -0.26 6.61
CA VAL A 54 -8.74 -0.11 7.56
C VAL A 54 -9.32 0.19 8.94
N LEU A 55 -9.02 -0.66 9.93
CA LEU A 55 -9.33 -0.43 11.33
C LEU A 55 -8.26 0.48 11.94
N SER A 56 -8.68 1.52 12.64
CA SER A 56 -7.79 2.40 13.39
C SER A 56 -8.48 3.02 14.59
N THR A 57 -7.70 3.73 15.43
CA THR A 57 -8.22 4.51 16.55
C THR A 57 -8.98 5.74 16.05
N LEU A 58 -10.03 6.10 16.76
CA LEU A 58 -10.83 7.30 16.54
C LEU A 58 -10.89 8.14 17.81
N PRO A 59 -11.03 9.48 17.69
CA PRO A 59 -11.23 10.34 18.87
C PRO A 59 -12.56 10.01 19.54
N SER A 60 -12.52 9.63 20.82
CA SER A 60 -13.71 9.28 21.60
C SER A 60 -14.70 10.44 21.75
N GLU A 61 -14.21 11.68 21.66
CA GLU A 61 -15.04 12.90 21.73
C GLU A 61 -15.95 13.07 20.51
N LEU A 62 -15.60 12.46 19.38
CA LEU A 62 -16.32 12.59 18.11
C LEU A 62 -17.08 11.32 17.71
N TYR A 63 -16.71 10.18 18.29
CA TYR A 63 -17.25 8.87 17.94
C TYR A 63 -17.64 8.10 19.19
N GLN A 64 -18.66 7.24 19.07
CA GLN A 64 -19.12 6.40 20.19
C GLN A 64 -18.16 5.24 20.52
N SER A 65 -17.12 5.05 19.72
CA SER A 65 -16.11 4.00 19.88
C SER A 65 -14.72 4.58 19.67
N ASP A 66 -13.75 4.10 20.45
CA ASP A 66 -12.35 4.47 20.31
C ASP A 66 -11.70 3.87 19.04
N TYR A 67 -12.40 2.98 18.34
CA TYR A 67 -11.97 2.32 17.12
C TYR A 67 -13.06 2.37 16.04
N GLY A 68 -12.64 2.43 14.80
CA GLY A 68 -13.55 2.35 13.66
C GLY A 68 -12.86 1.99 12.36
N TYR A 69 -13.68 1.70 11.38
CA TYR A 69 -13.28 1.30 10.06
C TYR A 69 -13.44 2.46 9.08
N MET A 70 -12.41 2.74 8.31
CA MET A 70 -12.43 3.75 7.25
C MET A 70 -11.73 3.21 6.01
N GLN A 71 -12.02 3.82 4.86
CA GLN A 71 -11.35 3.54 3.59
C GLN A 71 -10.94 4.83 2.91
N GLY A 72 -9.87 4.78 2.13
CA GLY A 72 -9.40 5.94 1.36
C GLY A 72 -7.89 5.90 1.15
N THR A 73 -7.42 6.72 0.21
CA THR A 73 -5.98 7.02 0.11
C THR A 73 -5.45 7.72 1.36
N SER A 74 -6.34 8.37 2.13
CA SER A 74 -6.05 8.92 3.45
C SER A 74 -5.68 7.85 4.48
N MET A 75 -6.12 6.59 4.30
CA MET A 75 -5.75 5.43 5.11
C MET A 75 -4.50 4.74 4.54
N ALA A 76 -4.32 4.76 3.24
CA ALA A 76 -3.12 4.21 2.58
C ALA A 76 -1.86 5.03 2.91
N CYS A 77 -1.95 6.35 2.89
CA CYS A 77 -0.82 7.24 3.14
C CYS A 77 -0.12 7.00 4.50
N PRO A 78 -0.82 6.91 5.65
CA PRO A 78 -0.19 6.65 6.94
C PRO A 78 0.46 5.26 7.05
N HIS A 79 0.03 4.26 6.28
CA HIS A 79 0.76 2.99 6.19
C HIS A 79 2.18 3.20 5.65
N VAL A 80 2.32 3.97 4.57
CA VAL A 80 3.64 4.30 4.02
C VAL A 80 4.48 5.10 5.01
N SER A 81 3.86 6.08 5.69
CA SER A 81 4.53 6.86 6.73
C SER A 81 4.99 6.00 7.90
N GLY A 82 4.17 5.03 8.33
CA GLY A 82 4.51 4.07 9.38
C GLY A 82 5.67 3.16 8.99
N VAL A 83 5.66 2.64 7.76
CA VAL A 83 6.77 1.83 7.22
C VAL A 83 8.06 2.65 7.14
N ALA A 84 7.97 3.91 6.70
CA ALA A 84 9.13 4.81 6.67
C ALA A 84 9.68 5.09 8.08
N ALA A 85 8.81 5.38 9.05
CA ALA A 85 9.20 5.60 10.45
C ALA A 85 9.86 4.36 11.06
N LEU A 86 9.31 3.17 10.79
CA LEU A 86 9.88 1.89 11.23
C LEU A 86 11.28 1.70 10.63
N GLY A 87 11.44 1.92 9.33
CA GLY A 87 12.73 1.81 8.66
C GLY A 87 13.77 2.78 9.20
N LEU A 88 13.41 4.05 9.42
CA LEU A 88 14.32 5.05 9.99
C LEU A 88 14.72 4.68 11.44
N SER A 89 13.76 4.24 12.25
CA SER A 89 14.03 3.77 13.61
C SER A 89 15.01 2.59 13.61
N TYR A 90 14.79 1.62 12.70
CA TYR A 90 15.67 0.46 12.56
C TYR A 90 17.07 0.86 12.08
N ALA A 91 17.17 1.76 11.10
CA ALA A 91 18.45 2.28 10.63
C ALA A 91 19.24 2.94 11.75
N LEU A 92 18.61 3.78 12.56
CA LEU A 92 19.21 4.41 13.73
C LEU A 92 19.72 3.37 14.74
N ALA A 93 18.93 2.34 15.04
CA ALA A 93 19.33 1.26 15.95
C ALA A 93 20.54 0.47 15.43
N LYS A 94 20.73 0.42 14.10
CA LYS A 94 21.90 -0.21 13.44
C LYS A 94 23.07 0.76 13.21
N GLY A 95 22.98 1.99 13.69
CA GLY A 95 24.01 3.01 13.46
C GLY A 95 24.14 3.46 12.00
N LYS A 96 23.12 3.24 11.18
CA LYS A 96 23.09 3.62 9.75
C LYS A 96 22.39 4.96 9.56
N GLN A 97 22.90 5.75 8.63
CA GLN A 97 22.34 7.03 8.23
C GLN A 97 22.18 7.06 6.72
N TYR A 98 21.08 7.61 6.26
CA TYR A 98 20.77 7.75 4.84
C TYR A 98 20.36 9.20 4.55
N THR A 99 20.71 9.68 3.37
CA THR A 99 20.10 10.90 2.83
C THR A 99 18.62 10.67 2.52
N VAL A 100 17.86 11.75 2.41
CA VAL A 100 16.42 11.68 2.03
C VAL A 100 16.25 10.93 0.71
N ALA A 101 17.13 11.19 -0.28
CA ALA A 101 17.06 10.57 -1.59
C ALA A 101 17.32 9.05 -1.53
N GLU A 102 18.34 8.63 -0.78
CA GLU A 102 18.66 7.21 -0.59
C GLU A 102 17.51 6.49 0.12
N PHE A 103 17.04 7.04 1.23
CA PHE A 103 15.96 6.42 1.98
C PHE A 103 14.65 6.34 1.18
N LYS A 104 14.31 7.41 0.44
CA LYS A 104 13.16 7.40 -0.48
C LYS A 104 13.31 6.30 -1.55
N SER A 105 14.49 6.16 -2.13
CA SER A 105 14.75 5.10 -3.11
C SER A 105 14.57 3.71 -2.50
N MET A 106 15.12 3.47 -1.31
CA MET A 106 14.94 2.20 -0.58
C MET A 106 13.45 1.92 -0.31
N LEU A 107 12.71 2.90 0.19
CA LEU A 107 11.29 2.77 0.46
C LEU A 107 10.49 2.39 -0.79
N LEU A 108 10.75 3.07 -1.92
CA LEU A 108 10.04 2.85 -3.18
C LEU A 108 10.46 1.57 -3.92
N THR A 109 11.56 0.93 -3.52
CA THR A 109 11.99 -0.37 -4.04
C THR A 109 11.66 -1.53 -3.10
N SER A 110 11.25 -1.23 -1.87
CA SER A 110 10.78 -2.22 -0.88
C SER A 110 9.30 -2.52 -1.07
N VAL A 111 8.97 -3.19 -2.17
CA VAL A 111 7.58 -3.41 -2.59
C VAL A 111 7.39 -4.81 -3.17
N ASN A 112 6.17 -5.31 -3.05
CA ASN A 112 5.71 -6.50 -3.77
C ASN A 112 5.05 -6.09 -5.08
N ASP A 113 5.27 -6.88 -6.12
CA ASP A 113 4.62 -6.68 -7.41
C ASP A 113 3.10 -6.92 -7.28
N ILE A 114 2.32 -5.93 -7.66
CA ILE A 114 0.86 -6.02 -7.75
C ILE A 114 0.37 -6.08 -9.20
N ASP A 115 1.21 -5.72 -10.17
CA ASP A 115 0.82 -5.69 -11.59
C ASP A 115 0.43 -7.05 -12.13
N THR A 116 1.01 -8.12 -11.59
CA THR A 116 0.69 -9.52 -11.95
C THR A 116 -0.80 -9.84 -11.72
N TYR A 117 -1.45 -9.19 -10.76
CA TYR A 117 -2.87 -9.41 -10.44
C TYR A 117 -3.82 -8.51 -11.24
N LEU A 118 -3.29 -7.54 -11.98
CA LEU A 118 -4.08 -6.53 -12.68
C LEU A 118 -4.53 -7.01 -14.08
N ASP A 119 -5.37 -8.05 -14.10
CA ASP A 119 -6.00 -8.55 -15.34
C ASP A 119 -7.51 -8.79 -15.13
N GLY A 120 -8.27 -8.73 -16.22
CA GLY A 120 -9.73 -8.87 -16.15
C GLY A 120 -10.42 -7.67 -15.53
N THR A 121 -11.46 -7.96 -14.74
CA THR A 121 -12.32 -6.96 -14.09
C THR A 121 -12.44 -7.21 -12.59
N LYS A 122 -12.58 -6.13 -11.83
CA LYS A 122 -12.98 -6.15 -10.43
C LYS A 122 -14.37 -5.53 -10.29
N GLN A 123 -15.23 -6.19 -9.54
CA GLN A 123 -16.50 -5.61 -9.13
C GLN A 123 -16.32 -4.95 -7.76
N SER A 124 -16.59 -3.65 -7.67
CA SER A 124 -16.67 -2.87 -6.45
C SER A 124 -17.87 -1.93 -6.55
N LEU A 125 -17.79 -0.69 -6.11
CA LEU A 125 -18.86 0.30 -6.33
C LEU A 125 -19.18 0.45 -7.84
N THR A 126 -18.17 0.27 -8.67
CA THR A 126 -18.29 0.22 -10.13
C THR A 126 -17.51 -0.97 -10.67
N THR A 127 -17.81 -1.40 -11.91
CA THR A 127 -16.99 -2.40 -12.59
C THR A 127 -15.69 -1.76 -13.09
N MET A 128 -14.57 -2.22 -12.58
CA MET A 128 -13.24 -1.68 -12.86
C MET A 128 -12.52 -2.58 -13.87
N GLN A 129 -11.90 -1.97 -14.88
CA GLN A 129 -11.01 -2.66 -15.82
C GLN A 129 -9.59 -2.65 -15.25
N LEU A 130 -9.12 -3.76 -14.71
CA LEU A 130 -7.87 -3.83 -13.96
C LEU A 130 -6.64 -3.49 -14.81
N ARG A 131 -6.65 -3.81 -16.11
CA ARG A 131 -5.56 -3.47 -17.03
C ARG A 131 -5.24 -1.97 -17.07
N ASN A 132 -6.20 -1.09 -16.75
CA ASN A 132 -5.99 0.36 -16.75
C ASN A 132 -5.05 0.81 -15.62
N TYR A 133 -4.86 -0.02 -14.61
CA TYR A 133 -4.05 0.24 -13.43
C TYR A 133 -2.62 -0.30 -13.55
N ARG A 134 -2.34 -1.14 -14.56
CA ARG A 134 -1.00 -1.72 -14.78
C ARG A 134 0.04 -0.63 -14.93
N LYS A 135 1.13 -0.71 -14.16
CA LYS A 135 2.23 0.27 -14.12
C LYS A 135 1.77 1.70 -13.80
N GLN A 136 0.60 1.84 -13.20
CA GLN A 136 -0.01 3.12 -12.85
C GLN A 136 -0.24 3.26 -11.33
N MET A 137 0.02 2.20 -10.56
CA MET A 137 -0.18 2.18 -9.11
C MET A 137 1.10 2.52 -8.31
N GLY A 138 2.12 3.03 -8.98
CA GLY A 138 3.46 3.24 -8.42
C GLY A 138 4.36 2.03 -8.63
N THR A 139 5.39 1.88 -7.80
CA THR A 139 6.38 0.80 -7.92
C THR A 139 5.87 -0.56 -7.46
N GLY A 140 4.79 -0.60 -6.68
CA GLY A 140 4.17 -1.83 -6.14
C GLY A 140 3.57 -1.61 -4.76
N ALA A 141 3.13 -2.68 -4.10
CA ALA A 141 2.60 -2.67 -2.74
C ALA A 141 3.74 -2.56 -1.73
N ILE A 142 3.70 -1.55 -0.86
CA ILE A 142 4.72 -1.30 0.17
C ILE A 142 4.92 -2.54 1.06
N ASP A 143 6.18 -2.87 1.37
CA ASP A 143 6.55 -3.99 2.21
C ASP A 143 7.58 -3.58 3.25
N ALA A 144 7.16 -3.57 4.53
CA ALA A 144 8.01 -3.19 5.65
C ALA A 144 9.20 -4.16 5.84
N TYR A 145 8.98 -5.46 5.64
CA TYR A 145 10.02 -6.46 5.80
C TYR A 145 11.14 -6.28 4.77
N GLN A 146 10.77 -6.04 3.51
CA GLN A 146 11.77 -5.76 2.46
C GLN A 146 12.60 -4.51 2.78
N LEU A 147 11.97 -3.45 3.32
CA LEU A 147 12.69 -2.26 3.74
C LEU A 147 13.71 -2.56 4.84
N LEU A 148 13.30 -3.33 5.86
CA LEU A 148 14.21 -3.71 6.94
C LEU A 148 15.37 -4.58 6.44
N MET A 149 15.11 -5.49 5.50
CA MET A 149 16.15 -6.32 4.88
C MET A 149 17.14 -5.49 4.04
N GLN A 150 16.66 -4.50 3.29
CA GLN A 150 17.54 -3.57 2.58
C GLN A 150 18.42 -2.78 3.56
N ILE A 151 17.86 -2.31 4.67
CA ILE A 151 18.60 -1.61 5.72
C ILE A 151 19.63 -2.54 6.36
N GLU A 152 19.29 -3.80 6.61
CA GLU A 152 20.25 -4.80 7.13
C GLU A 152 21.41 -5.05 6.16
N GLY A 153 21.16 -4.93 4.86
CA GLY A 153 22.13 -5.25 3.80
C GLY A 153 22.07 -6.72 3.38
N THR A 154 21.01 -7.44 3.76
CA THR A 154 20.73 -8.80 3.32
C THR A 154 19.92 -8.76 2.03
N PRO A 155 20.27 -9.53 0.99
CA PRO A 155 19.40 -9.63 -0.17
C PRO A 155 18.06 -10.20 0.25
N CYS A 156 16.99 -9.43 0.05
CA CYS A 156 15.65 -9.94 0.22
C CYS A 156 15.42 -10.95 -0.89
N LEU A 157 15.30 -12.23 -0.54
CA LEU A 157 14.73 -13.21 -1.45
C LEU A 157 13.30 -12.74 -1.69
N LYS A 158 12.99 -12.28 -2.89
CA LYS A 158 11.61 -11.99 -3.28
C LYS A 158 10.79 -13.22 -2.88
N ALA A 159 9.80 -13.02 -2.03
CA ALA A 159 8.90 -14.08 -1.64
C ALA A 159 8.36 -14.69 -2.93
N VAL A 160 8.76 -15.93 -3.23
CA VAL A 160 8.17 -16.67 -4.30
C VAL A 160 6.72 -16.82 -3.90
N SER A 161 5.82 -16.25 -4.69
CA SER A 161 4.39 -16.38 -4.46
C SER A 161 4.06 -17.88 -4.38
N TYR A 162 3.84 -18.38 -3.19
CA TYR A 162 3.32 -19.72 -2.97
C TYR A 162 1.82 -19.73 -3.31
N THR A 163 1.50 -19.54 -4.57
CA THR A 163 0.21 -19.95 -5.10
C THR A 163 0.31 -21.47 -5.32
N HIS A 164 -0.13 -22.24 -4.38
CA HIS A 164 -0.45 -23.66 -4.34
C HIS A 164 0.24 -24.39 -3.16
N LEU A 165 -0.18 -24.05 -1.95
CA LEU A 165 -0.23 -25.03 -0.89
C LEU A 165 -1.68 -25.54 -0.82
N THR A 166 -2.01 -26.52 -1.63
CA THR A 166 -3.13 -27.41 -1.33
C THR A 166 -2.71 -28.22 -0.12
N LEU A 167 -3.35 -27.96 1.02
CA LEU A 167 -3.25 -28.85 2.16
C LEU A 167 -3.79 -30.21 1.74
N PRO A 168 -3.06 -31.32 1.98
CA PRO A 168 -3.63 -32.64 1.77
C PRO A 168 -4.79 -32.84 2.75
N THR A 169 -5.93 -33.27 2.21
CA THR A 169 -7.13 -33.69 2.95
C THR A 169 -6.84 -34.89 3.80
#